data_9484a0abaf5dde4ac65ad28b4b2a4944
#
_entry.id   9484a0abaf5dde4ac65ad28b4b2a4944
#
_cell.length_a   1.000
_cell.length_b   1.000
_cell.length_c   1.000
_cell.angle_alpha   90.00
_cell.angle_beta   90.00
_cell.angle_gamma   90.00
#
_symmetry.space_group_name_H-M   'P 1'
#
loop_
_entity.id
_entity.type
_entity.pdbx_description
1 polymer ?
#
loop_
_entity_poly.entity_id
_entity_poly.type
_entity_poly.pdbx_seq_one_letter_code
_entity_poly.pdbx_strand_id
1 'polypeptide(L)'
;MMEEALTSFEAELDKLNRFLQASDAEDALITHILSLPQEERAALAAPLKPIEANSTIKRRQSYVSAIIVLYGALERYVDEAVSEYTGQLVVIHKEFQKLPEKLRAQHTLLTIDYLASLKDGRVRETEDISSIVATLHDCLTGKAPFRLNARAFSLRSSNMKFGRIREIMGNLDIQVHGRRVLAAPSYARFLRDMTGISLKDMQDGEIESTLDHIDELVVLRNDIAHGVANLESIEDSNIVRERASKLHAFVSAINDILNCELMKRRLELGQLIAVEGDIHTFGDHIVGLSWPSGRIVPGDILVMQPSEKGADLRYGAIVSIQIDNANQDEVFGQGGLMIGVRVPFRVKANGRYYVLHLK
;
A
#
# COMPACT_ATOMS: atom_id res chain seq x y z
N MET A 1 7.99 -9.25 4.40
CA MET A 1 7.48 -7.89 4.16
C MET A 1 6.00 -7.99 3.88
N MET A 2 5.30 -6.88 3.89
CA MET A 2 3.88 -6.81 3.52
C MET A 2 3.76 -6.71 2.00
N GLU A 3 3.15 -7.70 1.38
CA GLU A 3 3.01 -7.79 -0.07
C GLU A 3 1.62 -8.28 -0.49
N GLU A 4 0.93 -9.03 0.38
CA GLU A 4 -0.33 -9.69 0.06
C GLU A 4 -1.46 -8.67 -0.19
N ALA A 5 -1.64 -7.72 0.73
CA ALA A 5 -2.66 -6.69 0.61
C ALA A 5 -2.44 -5.79 -0.63
N LEU A 6 -1.19 -5.41 -0.91
CA LEU A 6 -0.85 -4.60 -2.07
C LEU A 6 -1.10 -5.38 -3.37
N THR A 7 -0.67 -6.64 -3.45
CA THR A 7 -0.89 -7.51 -4.63
C THR A 7 -2.38 -7.74 -4.90
N SER A 8 -3.17 -7.94 -3.84
CA SER A 8 -4.64 -8.06 -3.94
C SER A 8 -5.25 -6.77 -4.52
N PHE A 9 -4.82 -5.61 -4.04
CA PHE A 9 -5.27 -4.31 -4.54
C PHE A 9 -4.88 -4.08 -6.00
N GLU A 10 -3.63 -4.36 -6.38
CA GLU A 10 -3.14 -4.24 -7.75
C GLU A 10 -3.93 -5.15 -8.72
N ALA A 11 -4.26 -6.36 -8.30
CA ALA A 11 -5.07 -7.27 -9.09
C ALA A 11 -6.49 -6.72 -9.37
N GLU A 12 -7.10 -6.00 -8.42
CA GLU A 12 -8.40 -5.33 -8.63
C GLU A 12 -8.26 -4.14 -9.60
N LEU A 13 -7.19 -3.35 -9.50
CA LEU A 13 -6.94 -2.27 -10.47
C LEU A 13 -6.68 -2.81 -11.89
N ASP A 14 -5.99 -3.93 -12.03
CA ASP A 14 -5.77 -4.57 -13.32
C ASP A 14 -7.10 -5.04 -13.96
N LYS A 15 -8.00 -5.62 -13.16
CA LYS A 15 -9.35 -5.99 -13.63
C LYS A 15 -10.13 -4.76 -14.10
N LEU A 16 -10.08 -3.66 -13.33
CA LEU A 16 -10.72 -2.40 -13.70
C LEU A 16 -10.14 -1.85 -15.01
N ASN A 17 -8.82 -1.82 -15.15
CA ASN A 17 -8.16 -1.35 -16.35
C ASN A 17 -8.56 -2.15 -17.60
N ARG A 18 -8.62 -3.49 -17.48
CA ARG A 18 -9.11 -4.36 -18.59
C ARG A 18 -10.56 -4.08 -18.94
N PHE A 19 -11.42 -3.85 -17.94
CA PHE A 19 -12.81 -3.47 -18.16
C PHE A 19 -12.92 -2.14 -18.92
N LEU A 20 -12.17 -1.11 -18.51
CA LEU A 20 -12.15 0.19 -19.17
C LEU A 20 -11.60 0.08 -20.61
N GLN A 21 -10.54 -0.70 -20.82
CA GLN A 21 -9.99 -0.96 -22.16
C GLN A 21 -11.02 -1.63 -23.08
N ALA A 22 -11.76 -2.62 -22.58
CA ALA A 22 -12.80 -3.27 -23.36
C ALA A 22 -13.95 -2.31 -23.73
N SER A 23 -14.35 -1.45 -22.78
CA SER A 23 -15.37 -0.43 -23.02
C SER A 23 -14.91 0.60 -24.08
N ASP A 24 -13.67 1.07 -24.01
CA ASP A 24 -13.12 2.01 -24.97
C ASP A 24 -12.99 1.39 -26.38
N ALA A 25 -12.57 0.12 -26.47
CA ALA A 25 -12.47 -0.61 -27.72
C ALA A 25 -13.86 -0.79 -28.39
N GLU A 26 -14.89 -1.06 -27.60
CA GLU A 26 -16.26 -1.14 -28.07
C GLU A 26 -16.75 0.22 -28.60
N ASP A 27 -16.50 1.31 -27.88
CA ASP A 27 -16.88 2.66 -28.28
C ASP A 27 -16.12 3.08 -29.58
N ALA A 28 -14.84 2.71 -29.71
CA ALA A 28 -14.05 2.94 -30.90
C ALA A 28 -14.60 2.14 -32.10
N LEU A 29 -14.99 0.89 -31.92
CA LEU A 29 -15.60 0.06 -32.93
C LEU A 29 -16.93 0.65 -33.42
N ILE A 30 -17.79 1.09 -32.51
CA ILE A 30 -19.06 1.75 -32.83
C ILE A 30 -18.79 3.01 -33.69
N THR A 31 -17.86 3.84 -33.25
CA THR A 31 -17.46 5.06 -33.94
C THR A 31 -16.96 4.75 -35.36
N HIS A 32 -16.14 3.71 -35.50
CA HIS A 32 -15.66 3.25 -36.80
C HIS A 32 -16.82 2.81 -37.74
N ILE A 33 -17.74 1.97 -37.23
CA ILE A 33 -18.89 1.51 -38.00
C ILE A 33 -19.76 2.70 -38.45
N LEU A 34 -19.95 3.68 -37.57
CA LEU A 34 -20.73 4.89 -37.90
C LEU A 34 -20.05 5.77 -38.99
N SER A 35 -18.75 5.66 -39.14
CA SER A 35 -17.99 6.37 -40.17
C SER A 35 -18.02 5.69 -41.56
N LEU A 36 -18.51 4.44 -41.66
CA LEU A 36 -18.61 3.70 -42.92
C LEU A 36 -19.63 4.32 -43.87
N PRO A 37 -19.48 4.11 -45.20
CA PRO A 37 -20.48 4.49 -46.20
C PRO A 37 -21.86 3.92 -45.86
N GLN A 38 -22.92 4.65 -46.28
CA GLN A 38 -24.31 4.28 -45.96
C GLN A 38 -24.69 2.86 -46.40
N GLU A 39 -24.17 2.41 -47.55
CA GLU A 39 -24.46 1.08 -48.09
C GLU A 39 -23.89 -0.03 -47.18
N GLU A 40 -22.65 0.12 -46.73
CA GLU A 40 -21.98 -0.84 -45.82
C GLU A 40 -22.62 -0.82 -44.42
N ARG A 41 -22.99 0.36 -43.94
CA ARG A 41 -23.65 0.55 -42.64
C ARG A 41 -25.07 0.00 -42.59
N ALA A 42 -25.79 -0.04 -43.74
CA ALA A 42 -27.17 -0.52 -43.81
C ALA A 42 -27.32 -1.97 -43.31
N ALA A 43 -26.36 -2.83 -43.61
CA ALA A 43 -26.34 -4.22 -43.14
C ALA A 43 -26.19 -4.35 -41.59
N LEU A 44 -25.58 -3.35 -40.98
CA LEU A 44 -25.31 -3.32 -39.52
C LEU A 44 -26.31 -2.44 -38.75
N ALA A 45 -27.23 -1.74 -39.43
CA ALA A 45 -28.13 -0.77 -38.82
C ALA A 45 -29.05 -1.39 -37.77
N ALA A 46 -29.55 -2.61 -37.95
CA ALA A 46 -30.45 -3.28 -37.03
C ALA A 46 -29.77 -3.62 -35.70
N PRO A 47 -28.56 -4.25 -35.67
CA PRO A 47 -27.87 -4.52 -34.37
C PRO A 47 -27.26 -3.26 -33.76
N LEU A 48 -26.92 -2.21 -34.51
CA LEU A 48 -26.35 -0.98 -33.95
C LEU A 48 -27.37 -0.09 -33.24
N LYS A 49 -28.59 -0.03 -33.72
CA LYS A 49 -29.66 0.83 -33.17
C LYS A 49 -29.84 0.71 -31.65
N PRO A 50 -29.92 -0.50 -31.02
CA PRO A 50 -30.01 -0.62 -29.57
C PRO A 50 -28.73 -0.21 -28.84
N ILE A 51 -27.55 -0.37 -29.46
CA ILE A 51 -26.26 0.01 -28.87
C ILE A 51 -26.15 1.54 -28.82
N GLU A 52 -26.44 2.23 -29.92
CA GLU A 52 -26.47 3.70 -30.00
C GLU A 52 -27.49 4.29 -29.00
N ALA A 53 -28.70 3.75 -28.99
CA ALA A 53 -29.77 4.22 -28.10
C ALA A 53 -29.42 4.08 -26.60
N ASN A 54 -28.55 3.16 -26.24
CA ASN A 54 -28.15 2.90 -24.86
C ASN A 54 -26.70 3.34 -24.54
N SER A 55 -26.00 3.99 -25.45
CA SER A 55 -24.59 4.39 -25.26
C SER A 55 -24.37 5.25 -24.02
N THR A 56 -25.25 6.22 -23.76
CA THR A 56 -25.20 7.09 -22.57
C THR A 56 -25.44 6.29 -21.29
N ILE A 57 -26.38 5.33 -21.31
CA ILE A 57 -26.67 4.45 -20.16
C ILE A 57 -25.45 3.57 -19.88
N LYS A 58 -24.84 2.98 -20.91
CA LYS A 58 -23.63 2.16 -20.78
C LYS A 58 -22.49 2.96 -20.19
N ARG A 59 -22.17 4.15 -20.71
CA ARG A 59 -21.11 5.03 -20.18
C ARG A 59 -21.34 5.35 -18.70
N ARG A 60 -22.58 5.67 -18.34
CA ARG A 60 -22.97 5.90 -16.95
C ARG A 60 -22.69 4.67 -16.07
N GLN A 61 -23.14 3.49 -16.51
CA GLN A 61 -22.95 2.25 -15.73
C GLN A 61 -21.46 1.91 -15.59
N SER A 62 -20.67 2.09 -16.64
CA SER A 62 -19.21 1.89 -16.61
C SER A 62 -18.55 2.82 -15.61
N TYR A 63 -18.88 4.11 -15.63
CA TYR A 63 -18.37 5.09 -14.67
C TYR A 63 -18.75 4.75 -13.22
N VAL A 64 -20.03 4.52 -12.96
CA VAL A 64 -20.55 4.14 -11.63
C VAL A 64 -19.85 2.90 -11.12
N SER A 65 -19.73 1.86 -11.94
CA SER A 65 -19.05 0.62 -11.58
C SER A 65 -17.58 0.87 -11.25
N ALA A 66 -16.88 1.69 -12.04
CA ALA A 66 -15.47 2.01 -11.82
C ALA A 66 -15.24 2.72 -10.49
N ILE A 67 -16.04 3.74 -10.16
CA ILE A 67 -15.91 4.47 -8.87
C ILE A 67 -16.20 3.54 -7.68
N ILE A 68 -17.23 2.68 -7.76
CA ILE A 68 -17.53 1.71 -6.71
C ILE A 68 -16.38 0.70 -6.54
N VAL A 69 -15.79 0.22 -7.64
CA VAL A 69 -14.65 -0.71 -7.60
C VAL A 69 -13.43 -0.05 -6.97
N LEU A 70 -13.09 1.17 -7.37
CA LEU A 70 -11.95 1.92 -6.80
C LEU A 70 -12.11 2.12 -5.28
N TYR A 71 -13.28 2.56 -4.85
CA TYR A 71 -13.56 2.76 -3.43
C TYR A 71 -13.53 1.43 -2.66
N GLY A 72 -14.17 0.39 -3.19
CA GLY A 72 -14.17 -0.94 -2.58
C GLY A 72 -12.78 -1.57 -2.51
N ALA A 73 -11.92 -1.32 -3.51
CA ALA A 73 -10.53 -1.75 -3.50
C ALA A 73 -9.72 -1.04 -2.39
N LEU A 74 -9.92 0.28 -2.20
CA LEU A 74 -9.30 1.02 -1.10
C LEU A 74 -9.72 0.48 0.27
N GLU A 75 -11.02 0.27 0.49
CA GLU A 75 -11.53 -0.27 1.75
C GLU A 75 -10.95 -1.66 2.07
N ARG A 76 -10.94 -2.54 1.05
CA ARG A 76 -10.40 -3.88 1.19
C ARG A 76 -8.90 -3.83 1.49
N TYR A 77 -8.15 -3.00 0.77
CA TYR A 77 -6.72 -2.83 1.02
C TYR A 77 -6.44 -2.44 2.47
N VAL A 78 -7.17 -1.47 3.02
CA VAL A 78 -6.94 -1.03 4.41
C VAL A 78 -7.20 -2.19 5.40
N ASP A 79 -8.27 -2.96 5.21
CA ASP A 79 -8.57 -4.11 6.06
C ASP A 79 -7.49 -5.21 5.97
N GLU A 80 -7.09 -5.56 4.75
CA GLU A 80 -6.06 -6.58 4.49
C GLU A 80 -4.70 -6.12 5.00
N ALA A 81 -4.33 -4.85 4.80
CA ALA A 81 -3.08 -4.28 5.29
C ALA A 81 -3.00 -4.27 6.82
N VAL A 82 -4.09 -3.95 7.51
CA VAL A 82 -4.17 -4.04 8.99
C VAL A 82 -4.00 -5.50 9.44
N SER A 83 -4.66 -6.44 8.76
CA SER A 83 -4.56 -7.87 9.08
C SER A 83 -3.14 -8.39 8.87
N GLU A 84 -2.53 -8.08 7.74
CA GLU A 84 -1.16 -8.49 7.41
C GLU A 84 -0.15 -7.86 8.38
N TYR A 85 -0.28 -6.55 8.67
CA TYR A 85 0.61 -5.85 9.61
C TYR A 85 0.54 -6.43 11.01
N THR A 86 -0.67 -6.67 11.55
CA THR A 86 -0.86 -7.28 12.87
C THR A 86 -0.32 -8.71 12.91
N GLY A 87 -0.45 -9.48 11.82
CA GLY A 87 0.18 -10.78 11.66
C GLY A 87 1.71 -10.71 11.72
N GLN A 88 2.32 -9.73 11.03
CA GLN A 88 3.77 -9.51 11.09
C GLN A 88 4.24 -9.09 12.50
N LEU A 89 3.46 -8.29 13.24
CA LEU A 89 3.78 -7.96 14.63
C LEU A 89 3.86 -9.21 15.52
N VAL A 90 2.97 -10.18 15.33
CA VAL A 90 2.99 -11.46 16.05
C VAL A 90 4.29 -12.22 15.79
N VAL A 91 4.72 -12.28 14.53
CA VAL A 91 5.97 -12.94 14.12
C VAL A 91 7.20 -12.25 14.71
N ILE A 92 7.20 -10.90 14.74
CA ILE A 92 8.33 -10.10 15.24
C ILE A 92 8.45 -10.20 16.74
N HIS A 93 7.36 -10.05 17.48
CA HIS A 93 7.39 -9.95 18.95
C HIS A 93 7.27 -11.29 19.68
N LYS A 94 6.65 -12.30 19.05
CA LYS A 94 6.44 -13.68 19.59
C LYS A 94 5.61 -13.75 20.89
N GLU A 95 5.61 -12.73 21.71
CA GLU A 95 4.89 -12.62 22.98
C GLU A 95 4.12 -11.30 23.05
N PHE A 96 2.85 -11.33 23.45
CA PHE A 96 2.01 -10.13 23.53
C PHE A 96 2.61 -9.06 24.45
N GLN A 97 3.19 -9.47 25.58
CA GLN A 97 3.78 -8.54 26.56
C GLN A 97 5.00 -7.77 26.03
N LYS A 98 5.63 -8.24 24.96
CA LYS A 98 6.75 -7.56 24.28
C LYS A 98 6.31 -6.51 23.27
N LEU A 99 5.02 -6.47 22.92
CA LEU A 99 4.47 -5.37 22.12
C LEU A 99 4.57 -4.04 22.89
N PRO A 100 4.71 -2.91 22.21
CA PRO A 100 4.62 -1.59 22.81
C PRO A 100 3.36 -1.44 23.67
N GLU A 101 3.48 -0.79 24.82
CA GLU A 101 2.38 -0.62 25.78
C GLU A 101 1.15 0.02 25.13
N LYS A 102 1.37 1.06 24.33
CA LYS A 102 0.30 1.75 23.58
C LYS A 102 -0.47 0.78 22.69
N LEU A 103 0.23 -0.10 21.95
CA LEU A 103 -0.41 -1.05 21.04
C LEU A 103 -1.21 -2.12 21.80
N ARG A 104 -0.68 -2.59 22.96
CA ARG A 104 -1.40 -3.53 23.84
C ARG A 104 -2.68 -2.92 24.41
N ALA A 105 -2.60 -1.68 24.88
CA ALA A 105 -3.76 -0.95 25.37
C ALA A 105 -4.80 -0.72 24.27
N GLN A 106 -4.38 -0.29 23.08
CA GLN A 106 -5.26 -0.11 21.94
C GLN A 106 -5.94 -1.42 21.51
N HIS A 107 -5.20 -2.53 21.42
CA HIS A 107 -5.80 -3.84 21.11
C HIS A 107 -6.93 -4.20 22.07
N THR A 108 -6.71 -4.00 23.38
CA THR A 108 -7.72 -4.31 24.41
C THR A 108 -8.97 -3.45 24.26
N LEU A 109 -8.79 -2.13 24.16
CA LEU A 109 -9.92 -1.18 24.05
C LEU A 109 -10.72 -1.40 22.76
N LEU A 110 -10.03 -1.47 21.62
CA LEU A 110 -10.68 -1.65 20.33
C LEU A 110 -11.37 -3.02 20.21
N THR A 111 -10.86 -4.07 20.85
CA THR A 111 -11.54 -5.37 20.87
C THR A 111 -12.84 -5.28 21.67
N ILE A 112 -12.87 -4.56 22.80
CA ILE A 112 -14.09 -4.34 23.58
C ILE A 112 -15.11 -3.55 22.76
N ASP A 113 -14.69 -2.47 22.08
CA ASP A 113 -15.56 -1.67 21.21
C ASP A 113 -16.11 -2.49 20.03
N TYR A 114 -15.26 -3.36 19.47
CA TYR A 114 -15.67 -4.28 18.40
C TYR A 114 -16.76 -5.25 18.88
N LEU A 115 -16.57 -5.88 20.04
CA LEU A 115 -17.59 -6.76 20.64
C LEU A 115 -18.90 -6.01 20.93
N ALA A 116 -18.82 -4.77 21.40
CA ALA A 116 -19.99 -3.93 21.63
C ALA A 116 -20.73 -3.63 20.28
N SER A 117 -19.99 -3.35 19.21
CA SER A 117 -20.56 -3.06 17.89
C SER A 117 -21.23 -4.27 17.26
N LEU A 118 -20.73 -5.49 17.50
CA LEU A 118 -21.35 -6.73 17.07
C LEU A 118 -22.71 -6.94 17.78
N LYS A 119 -22.76 -6.72 19.10
CA LYS A 119 -24.00 -6.81 19.88
C LYS A 119 -25.08 -5.85 19.39
N ASP A 120 -24.70 -4.66 18.98
CA ASP A 120 -25.63 -3.63 18.49
C ASP A 120 -26.05 -3.84 17.02
N GLY A 121 -25.55 -4.90 16.35
CA GLY A 121 -25.86 -5.20 14.95
C GLY A 121 -25.31 -4.18 13.95
N ARG A 122 -24.39 -3.30 14.40
CA ARG A 122 -23.76 -2.27 13.54
C ARG A 122 -22.77 -2.85 12.53
N VAL A 123 -22.27 -4.04 12.82
CA VAL A 123 -21.32 -4.76 11.96
C VAL A 123 -21.90 -6.15 11.68
N ARG A 124 -21.85 -6.58 10.41
CA ARG A 124 -22.22 -7.96 10.07
C ARG A 124 -21.16 -8.91 10.62
N GLU A 125 -21.61 -9.90 11.37
CA GLU A 125 -20.74 -10.94 11.88
C GLU A 125 -20.08 -11.70 10.74
N THR A 126 -18.76 -11.75 10.77
CA THR A 126 -17.94 -12.63 9.94
C THR A 126 -17.01 -13.46 10.82
N GLU A 127 -16.91 -13.15 12.12
CA GLU A 127 -16.11 -13.84 13.11
C GLU A 127 -16.97 -14.27 14.29
N ASP A 128 -16.66 -15.44 14.85
CA ASP A 128 -17.32 -15.92 16.05
C ASP A 128 -16.88 -15.08 17.28
N ILE A 129 -17.85 -14.57 18.02
CA ILE A 129 -17.63 -13.80 19.27
C ILE A 129 -16.73 -14.58 20.23
N SER A 130 -16.92 -15.90 20.36
CA SER A 130 -16.12 -16.76 21.23
C SER A 130 -14.65 -16.72 20.82
N SER A 131 -14.34 -16.70 19.53
CA SER A 131 -12.97 -16.59 18.99
C SER A 131 -12.34 -15.24 19.32
N ILE A 132 -13.10 -14.14 19.20
CA ILE A 132 -12.60 -12.78 19.51
C ILE A 132 -12.28 -12.68 21.01
N VAL A 133 -13.17 -13.20 21.87
CA VAL A 133 -12.99 -13.21 23.33
C VAL A 133 -11.81 -14.11 23.74
N ALA A 134 -11.69 -15.30 23.14
CA ALA A 134 -10.56 -16.20 23.39
C ALA A 134 -9.23 -15.55 22.99
N THR A 135 -9.17 -14.88 21.85
CA THR A 135 -7.99 -14.14 21.38
C THR A 135 -7.60 -13.04 22.38
N LEU A 136 -8.56 -12.26 22.85
CA LEU A 136 -8.31 -11.23 23.86
C LEU A 136 -7.82 -11.84 25.18
N HIS A 137 -8.46 -12.90 25.64
CA HIS A 137 -8.06 -13.62 26.86
C HIS A 137 -6.61 -14.16 26.77
N ASP A 138 -6.26 -14.80 25.64
CA ASP A 138 -4.91 -15.34 25.40
C ASP A 138 -3.86 -14.21 25.45
N CYS A 139 -4.16 -13.04 24.86
CA CYS A 139 -3.29 -11.86 24.95
C CYS A 139 -3.10 -11.38 26.39
N LEU A 140 -4.17 -11.23 27.16
CA LEU A 140 -4.14 -10.71 28.53
C LEU A 140 -3.45 -11.67 29.50
N THR A 141 -3.59 -12.98 29.28
CA THR A 141 -2.96 -14.03 30.13
C THR A 141 -1.53 -14.38 29.71
N GLY A 142 -1.03 -13.78 28.59
CA GLY A 142 0.33 -14.02 28.11
C GLY A 142 0.54 -15.38 27.45
N LYS A 143 -0.53 -16.02 26.97
CA LYS A 143 -0.43 -17.29 26.27
C LYS A 143 0.29 -17.11 24.92
N ALA A 144 1.21 -18.02 24.61
CA ALA A 144 1.95 -18.03 23.34
C ALA A 144 1.63 -19.31 22.55
N PRO A 145 1.56 -19.25 21.20
CA PRO A 145 1.59 -18.05 20.39
C PRO A 145 0.32 -17.21 20.55
N PHE A 146 0.46 -15.90 20.56
CA PHE A 146 -0.67 -14.98 20.62
C PHE A 146 -1.17 -14.59 19.22
N ARG A 147 -2.36 -14.01 19.14
CA ARG A 147 -2.91 -13.37 17.95
C ARG A 147 -3.49 -12.01 18.32
N LEU A 148 -3.68 -11.14 17.35
CA LEU A 148 -4.39 -9.88 17.54
C LEU A 148 -5.74 -9.94 16.81
N ASN A 149 -6.76 -9.32 17.39
CA ASN A 149 -8.05 -9.12 16.73
C ASN A 149 -7.91 -8.01 15.67
N ALA A 150 -7.38 -8.33 14.50
CA ALA A 150 -7.03 -7.37 13.44
C ALA A 150 -8.23 -6.47 13.07
N ARG A 151 -9.43 -7.06 12.93
CA ARG A 151 -10.65 -6.31 12.59
C ARG A 151 -11.02 -5.24 13.60
N ALA A 152 -10.64 -5.42 14.87
CA ALA A 152 -10.88 -4.39 15.89
C ALA A 152 -10.15 -3.08 15.55
N PHE A 153 -8.97 -3.15 14.93
CA PHE A 153 -8.20 -1.97 14.53
C PHE A 153 -8.79 -1.26 13.29
N SER A 154 -9.40 -2.00 12.37
CA SER A 154 -9.98 -1.47 11.13
C SER A 154 -11.51 -1.31 11.17
N LEU A 155 -12.11 -1.40 12.36
CA LEU A 155 -13.57 -1.31 12.52
C LEU A 155 -14.15 -0.10 11.78
N ARG A 156 -15.06 -0.38 10.84
CA ARG A 156 -15.66 0.64 9.97
C ARG A 156 -16.84 1.29 10.66
N SER A 157 -16.66 2.47 11.21
CA SER A 157 -17.73 3.32 11.72
C SER A 157 -18.11 4.46 10.76
N SER A 158 -17.29 4.70 9.72
CA SER A 158 -17.46 5.81 8.79
C SER A 158 -16.77 5.53 7.43
N ASN A 159 -17.02 6.40 6.47
CA ASN A 159 -16.40 6.35 5.15
C ASN A 159 -14.85 6.43 5.22
N MET A 160 -14.16 5.75 4.30
CA MET A 160 -12.70 5.61 4.25
C MET A 160 -12.02 6.86 3.68
N LYS A 161 -12.21 8.03 4.33
CA LYS A 161 -11.47 9.27 4.07
C LYS A 161 -10.04 9.18 4.56
N PHE A 162 -9.16 10.06 4.07
CA PHE A 162 -7.77 10.12 4.52
C PHE A 162 -7.65 10.29 6.04
N GLY A 163 -8.49 11.11 6.66
CA GLY A 163 -8.56 11.26 8.12
C GLY A 163 -8.84 9.94 8.85
N ARG A 164 -9.74 9.10 8.30
CA ARG A 164 -10.06 7.79 8.87
C ARG A 164 -8.91 6.79 8.71
N ILE A 165 -8.23 6.80 7.57
CA ILE A 165 -7.03 5.97 7.36
C ILE A 165 -5.95 6.34 8.38
N ARG A 166 -5.74 7.64 8.61
CA ARG A 166 -4.80 8.14 9.64
C ARG A 166 -5.15 7.64 11.04
N GLU A 167 -6.43 7.63 11.39
CA GLU A 167 -6.92 7.12 12.69
C GLU A 167 -6.63 5.62 12.82
N ILE A 168 -6.98 4.82 11.80
CA ILE A 168 -6.71 3.36 11.78
C ILE A 168 -5.22 3.09 11.95
N MET A 169 -4.35 3.79 11.21
CA MET A 169 -2.90 3.64 11.33
C MET A 169 -2.41 4.11 12.71
N GLY A 170 -3.00 5.18 13.26
CA GLY A 170 -2.72 5.67 14.62
C GLY A 170 -3.05 4.64 15.71
N ASN A 171 -4.10 3.83 15.53
CA ASN A 171 -4.43 2.71 16.39
C ASN A 171 -3.35 1.62 16.39
N LEU A 172 -2.63 1.47 15.27
CA LEU A 172 -1.46 0.58 15.15
C LEU A 172 -0.14 1.23 15.61
N ASP A 173 -0.20 2.41 16.24
CA ASP A 173 0.95 3.22 16.64
C ASP A 173 1.80 3.69 15.45
N ILE A 174 1.16 3.93 14.30
CA ILE A 174 1.80 4.39 13.07
C ILE A 174 1.36 5.81 12.74
N GLN A 175 2.33 6.71 12.61
CA GLN A 175 2.08 8.10 12.24
C GLN A 175 1.96 8.21 10.72
N VAL A 176 0.77 8.57 10.22
CA VAL A 176 0.52 8.86 8.80
C VAL A 176 0.04 10.31 8.68
N HIS A 177 0.76 11.11 7.93
CA HIS A 177 0.41 12.49 7.59
C HIS A 177 0.84 12.80 6.15
N GLY A 178 0.28 13.84 5.53
CA GLY A 178 0.48 14.13 4.12
C GLY A 178 1.94 14.13 3.69
N ARG A 179 2.79 14.89 4.37
CA ARG A 179 4.24 14.94 4.06
C ARG A 179 4.92 13.56 4.11
N ARG A 180 4.53 12.67 5.04
CA ARG A 180 5.11 11.33 5.14
C ARG A 180 4.66 10.45 3.97
N VAL A 181 3.39 10.55 3.56
CA VAL A 181 2.85 9.81 2.40
C VAL A 181 3.57 10.25 1.13
N LEU A 182 3.70 11.56 0.89
CA LEU A 182 4.38 12.07 -0.29
C LEU A 182 5.89 11.79 -0.29
N ALA A 183 6.50 11.63 0.89
CA ALA A 183 7.92 11.26 1.04
C ALA A 183 8.19 9.76 0.85
N ALA A 184 7.16 8.91 0.94
CA ALA A 184 7.30 7.48 0.72
C ALA A 184 7.81 7.20 -0.70
N PRO A 185 8.72 6.21 -0.89
CA PRO A 185 9.40 5.99 -2.17
C PRO A 185 8.46 5.86 -3.37
N SER A 186 7.36 5.16 -3.19
CA SER A 186 6.36 4.92 -4.25
C SER A 186 5.65 6.21 -4.66
N TYR A 187 5.18 7.02 -3.69
CA TYR A 187 4.50 8.28 -4.01
C TYR A 187 5.46 9.34 -4.54
N ALA A 188 6.65 9.45 -3.95
CA ALA A 188 7.67 10.39 -4.40
C ALA A 188 8.11 10.13 -5.85
N ARG A 189 8.14 8.86 -6.27
CA ARG A 189 8.37 8.48 -7.67
C ARG A 189 7.20 8.91 -8.55
N PHE A 190 5.99 8.53 -8.18
CA PHE A 190 4.77 8.90 -8.90
C PHE A 190 4.66 10.43 -9.09
N LEU A 191 4.87 11.21 -8.03
CA LEU A 191 4.81 12.67 -8.09
C LEU A 191 5.82 13.24 -9.10
N ARG A 192 7.07 12.78 -9.04
CA ARG A 192 8.10 13.20 -9.97
C ARG A 192 7.80 12.82 -11.42
N ASP A 193 7.30 11.60 -11.66
CA ASP A 193 7.02 11.10 -13.00
C ASP A 193 5.81 11.81 -13.63
N MET A 194 4.80 12.18 -12.83
CA MET A 194 3.59 12.84 -13.30
C MET A 194 3.72 14.35 -13.41
N THR A 195 4.44 15.01 -12.51
CA THR A 195 4.46 16.47 -12.40
C THR A 195 5.86 17.09 -12.57
N GLY A 196 6.92 16.30 -12.48
CA GLY A 196 8.30 16.79 -12.42
C GLY A 196 8.66 17.47 -11.10
N ILE A 197 7.71 17.60 -10.15
CA ILE A 197 7.86 18.32 -8.89
C ILE A 197 8.49 17.41 -7.83
N SER A 198 9.39 17.97 -7.02
CA SER A 198 9.94 17.31 -5.84
C SER A 198 9.20 17.77 -4.59
N LEU A 199 9.01 16.87 -3.63
CA LEU A 199 8.41 17.23 -2.33
C LEU A 199 9.09 18.42 -1.64
N LYS A 200 10.39 18.65 -1.91
CA LYS A 200 11.14 19.76 -1.33
C LYS A 200 10.69 21.13 -1.84
N ASP A 201 10.07 21.16 -3.01
CA ASP A 201 9.62 22.37 -3.69
C ASP A 201 8.15 22.68 -3.37
N MET A 202 7.47 21.81 -2.60
CA MET A 202 6.04 21.94 -2.25
C MET A 202 5.84 22.65 -0.92
N GLN A 203 4.81 23.49 -0.87
CA GLN A 203 4.31 24.13 0.35
C GLN A 203 3.36 23.19 1.12
N ASP A 204 3.15 23.43 2.41
CA ASP A 204 2.31 22.56 3.25
C ASP A 204 0.87 22.45 2.73
N GLY A 205 0.27 23.54 2.24
CA GLY A 205 -1.06 23.51 1.63
C GLY A 205 -1.15 22.66 0.36
N GLU A 206 -0.12 22.67 -0.46
CA GLU A 206 -0.03 21.84 -1.67
C GLU A 206 0.11 20.35 -1.33
N ILE A 207 0.82 20.05 -0.24
CA ILE A 207 0.99 18.68 0.27
C ILE A 207 -0.36 18.11 0.71
N GLU A 208 -1.17 18.88 1.42
CA GLU A 208 -2.49 18.45 1.86
C GLU A 208 -3.44 18.26 0.67
N SER A 209 -3.53 19.26 -0.23
CA SER A 209 -4.41 19.18 -1.40
C SER A 209 -4.03 18.06 -2.40
N THR A 210 -2.77 17.64 -2.43
CA THR A 210 -2.35 16.50 -3.26
C THR A 210 -3.06 15.19 -2.88
N LEU A 211 -3.53 15.06 -1.63
CA LEU A 211 -4.23 13.88 -1.13
C LEU A 211 -5.76 14.02 -1.12
N ASP A 212 -6.32 15.16 -1.54
CA ASP A 212 -7.77 15.40 -1.57
C ASP A 212 -8.51 14.39 -2.44
N HIS A 213 -7.85 13.81 -3.44
CA HIS A 213 -8.42 12.79 -4.32
C HIS A 213 -8.94 11.55 -3.59
N ILE A 214 -8.45 11.26 -2.37
CA ILE A 214 -8.96 10.18 -1.52
C ILE A 214 -10.34 10.55 -0.98
N ASP A 215 -10.49 11.77 -0.46
CA ASP A 215 -11.75 12.25 0.07
C ASP A 215 -12.77 12.52 -1.04
N GLU A 216 -12.32 12.99 -2.22
CA GLU A 216 -13.14 13.12 -3.43
C GLU A 216 -13.73 11.78 -3.87
N LEU A 217 -12.94 10.68 -3.87
CA LEU A 217 -13.41 9.34 -4.21
C LEU A 217 -14.55 8.91 -3.29
N VAL A 218 -14.45 9.23 -1.99
CA VAL A 218 -15.52 8.96 -1.01
C VAL A 218 -16.78 9.75 -1.34
N VAL A 219 -16.65 11.03 -1.69
CA VAL A 219 -17.79 11.89 -2.07
C VAL A 219 -18.48 11.31 -3.31
N LEU A 220 -17.72 11.04 -4.38
CA LEU A 220 -18.27 10.46 -5.62
C LEU A 220 -19.01 9.15 -5.37
N ARG A 221 -18.44 8.26 -4.57
CA ARG A 221 -19.09 6.99 -4.21
C ARG A 221 -20.42 7.22 -3.45
N ASN A 222 -20.43 8.18 -2.51
CA ASN A 222 -21.63 8.49 -1.75
C ASN A 222 -22.71 9.11 -2.64
N ASP A 223 -22.36 10.04 -3.52
CA ASP A 223 -23.30 10.65 -4.47
C ASP A 223 -23.93 9.59 -5.38
N ILE A 224 -23.11 8.63 -5.84
CA ILE A 224 -23.59 7.46 -6.60
C ILE A 224 -24.56 6.62 -5.75
N ALA A 225 -24.19 6.27 -4.51
CA ALA A 225 -24.98 5.42 -3.64
C ALA A 225 -26.33 6.06 -3.25
N HIS A 226 -26.38 7.38 -3.13
CA HIS A 226 -27.60 8.14 -2.82
C HIS A 226 -28.41 8.56 -4.06
N GLY A 227 -27.93 8.22 -5.26
CA GLY A 227 -28.60 8.57 -6.51
C GLY A 227 -28.56 10.08 -6.85
N VAL A 228 -27.69 10.84 -6.18
CA VAL A 228 -27.53 12.29 -6.37
C VAL A 228 -26.58 12.62 -7.54
N ALA A 229 -25.81 11.62 -8.00
CA ALA A 229 -24.82 11.82 -9.06
C ALA A 229 -25.49 12.42 -10.32
N ASN A 230 -25.16 13.66 -10.63
CA ASN A 230 -25.65 14.32 -11.84
C ASN A 230 -25.07 13.65 -13.07
N LEU A 231 -25.92 13.25 -14.00
CA LEU A 231 -25.54 12.57 -15.25
C LEU A 231 -24.69 13.40 -16.19
N GLU A 232 -24.68 14.73 -16.01
CA GLU A 232 -23.89 15.66 -16.82
C GLU A 232 -22.40 15.66 -16.42
N SER A 233 -22.03 15.06 -15.29
CA SER A 233 -20.67 15.00 -14.76
C SER A 233 -19.97 13.64 -14.87
N ILE A 234 -20.37 12.81 -15.86
CA ILE A 234 -19.70 11.53 -16.10
C ILE A 234 -18.29 11.80 -16.63
N GLU A 235 -17.31 11.40 -15.85
CA GLU A 235 -15.90 11.55 -16.24
C GLU A 235 -15.53 10.55 -17.35
N ASP A 236 -14.59 10.97 -18.18
CA ASP A 236 -13.98 10.13 -19.23
C ASP A 236 -13.19 8.97 -18.60
N SER A 237 -13.05 7.87 -19.35
CA SER A 237 -12.28 6.69 -18.90
C SER A 237 -10.82 7.02 -18.55
N ASN A 238 -10.23 8.04 -19.21
CA ASN A 238 -8.87 8.48 -18.89
C ASN A 238 -8.79 9.16 -17.51
N ILE A 239 -9.82 9.94 -17.14
CA ILE A 239 -9.90 10.56 -15.81
C ILE A 239 -10.03 9.47 -14.74
N VAL A 240 -10.83 8.43 -15.01
CA VAL A 240 -10.95 7.27 -14.10
C VAL A 240 -9.61 6.54 -13.96
N ARG A 241 -8.86 6.35 -15.04
CA ARG A 241 -7.50 5.77 -14.99
C ARG A 241 -6.52 6.65 -14.21
N GLU A 242 -6.61 7.97 -14.36
CA GLU A 242 -5.79 8.89 -13.57
C GLU A 242 -6.12 8.78 -12.08
N ARG A 243 -7.40 8.69 -11.70
CA ARG A 243 -7.83 8.43 -10.32
C ARG A 243 -7.28 7.11 -9.79
N ALA A 244 -7.35 6.05 -10.61
CA ALA A 244 -6.78 4.74 -10.27
C ALA A 244 -5.27 4.81 -10.05
N SER A 245 -4.53 5.56 -10.88
CA SER A 245 -3.09 5.75 -10.74
C SER A 245 -2.72 6.54 -9.48
N LYS A 246 -3.47 7.60 -9.15
CA LYS A 246 -3.29 8.35 -7.89
C LYS A 246 -3.57 7.49 -6.67
N LEU A 247 -4.65 6.69 -6.72
CA LEU A 247 -5.01 5.78 -5.66
C LEU A 247 -3.95 4.68 -5.47
N HIS A 248 -3.42 4.13 -6.56
CA HIS A 248 -2.32 3.16 -6.52
C HIS A 248 -1.07 3.74 -5.86
N ALA A 249 -0.69 4.97 -6.23
CA ALA A 249 0.44 5.66 -5.61
C ALA A 249 0.25 5.86 -4.10
N PHE A 250 -0.96 6.25 -3.68
CA PHE A 250 -1.32 6.41 -2.28
C PHE A 250 -1.24 5.08 -1.52
N VAL A 251 -1.87 4.04 -2.02
CA VAL A 251 -1.87 2.69 -1.41
C VAL A 251 -0.44 2.14 -1.30
N SER A 252 0.35 2.27 -2.36
CA SER A 252 1.76 1.86 -2.35
C SER A 252 2.58 2.63 -1.31
N ALA A 253 2.31 3.93 -1.13
CA ALA A 253 2.96 4.73 -0.09
C ALA A 253 2.58 4.30 1.32
N ILE A 254 1.31 3.96 1.57
CA ILE A 254 0.90 3.40 2.85
C ILE A 254 1.62 2.07 3.10
N ASN A 255 1.75 1.21 2.09
CA ASN A 255 2.49 -0.04 2.18
C ASN A 255 4.00 0.18 2.47
N ASP A 256 4.63 1.17 1.83
CA ASP A 256 6.01 1.58 2.14
C ASP A 256 6.15 1.99 3.62
N ILE A 257 5.22 2.79 4.13
CA ILE A 257 5.20 3.25 5.52
C ILE A 257 5.06 2.06 6.48
N LEU A 258 4.12 1.15 6.23
CA LEU A 258 3.91 -0.04 7.06
C LEU A 258 5.15 -0.93 7.11
N ASN A 259 5.75 -1.20 5.96
CA ASN A 259 7.00 -1.97 5.89
C ASN A 259 8.16 -1.26 6.62
N CYS A 260 8.26 0.07 6.49
CA CYS A 260 9.24 0.86 7.22
C CYS A 260 9.08 0.71 8.75
N GLU A 261 7.85 0.76 9.25
CA GLU A 261 7.57 0.55 10.69
C GLU A 261 7.93 -0.88 11.14
N LEU A 262 7.64 -1.91 10.33
CA LEU A 262 8.08 -3.27 10.64
C LEU A 262 9.61 -3.39 10.71
N MET A 263 10.34 -2.71 9.80
CA MET A 263 11.81 -2.69 9.84
C MET A 263 12.32 -1.96 11.08
N LYS A 264 11.69 -0.85 11.50
CA LYS A 264 12.02 -0.17 12.76
C LYS A 264 11.84 -1.08 13.97
N ARG A 265 10.72 -1.82 14.06
CA ARG A 265 10.48 -2.79 15.13
C ARG A 265 11.53 -3.89 15.18
N ARG A 266 11.90 -4.44 14.01
CA ARG A 266 12.97 -5.45 13.92
C ARG A 266 14.32 -4.89 14.36
N LEU A 267 14.63 -3.66 13.99
CA LEU A 267 15.86 -2.98 14.40
C LEU A 267 15.91 -2.78 15.92
N GLU A 268 14.81 -2.27 16.52
CA GLU A 268 14.68 -2.08 17.97
C GLU A 268 14.85 -3.38 18.78
N LEU A 269 14.43 -4.50 18.20
CA LEU A 269 14.53 -5.84 18.82
C LEU A 269 15.85 -6.56 18.50
N GLY A 270 16.79 -5.93 17.80
CA GLY A 270 18.06 -6.54 17.42
C GLY A 270 17.92 -7.73 16.46
N GLN A 271 16.86 -7.76 15.63
CA GLN A 271 16.62 -8.83 14.67
C GLN A 271 17.26 -8.58 13.29
N LEU A 272 17.97 -7.48 13.14
CA LEU A 272 18.74 -7.15 11.94
C LEU A 272 20.23 -7.34 12.23
N ILE A 273 20.96 -7.84 11.26
CA ILE A 273 22.42 -7.98 11.35
C ILE A 273 23.05 -6.64 11.03
N ALA A 274 23.75 -6.05 11.99
CA ALA A 274 24.47 -4.80 11.79
C ALA A 274 25.68 -5.00 10.85
N VAL A 275 25.88 -4.08 9.91
CA VAL A 275 27.08 -4.02 9.09
C VAL A 275 28.05 -3.07 9.76
N GLU A 276 29.21 -3.59 10.15
CA GLU A 276 30.28 -2.85 10.83
C GLU A 276 31.42 -2.53 9.85
N GLY A 277 32.19 -1.49 10.15
CA GLY A 277 33.37 -1.10 9.38
C GLY A 277 33.10 0.00 8.35
N ASP A 278 34.02 0.14 7.41
CA ASP A 278 33.99 1.21 6.43
C ASP A 278 32.88 1.02 5.41
N ILE A 279 32.16 2.11 5.16
CA ILE A 279 31.07 2.15 4.19
C ILE A 279 31.46 3.09 3.06
N HIS A 280 31.47 2.57 1.86
CA HIS A 280 31.74 3.32 0.64
C HIS A 280 30.52 3.33 -0.26
N THR A 281 30.22 4.45 -0.94
CA THR A 281 29.11 4.51 -1.89
C THR A 281 29.64 4.71 -3.31
N PHE A 282 29.11 3.94 -4.25
CA PHE A 282 29.44 4.02 -5.68
C PHE A 282 28.19 4.44 -6.45
N GLY A 283 28.02 5.78 -6.63
CA GLY A 283 26.79 6.36 -7.13
C GLY A 283 25.62 6.24 -6.13
N ASP A 284 24.41 6.26 -6.65
CA ASP A 284 23.20 6.37 -5.82
C ASP A 284 22.65 5.02 -5.30
N HIS A 285 23.07 3.91 -5.89
CA HIS A 285 22.43 2.60 -5.67
C HIS A 285 23.40 1.46 -5.32
N ILE A 286 24.68 1.74 -5.16
CA ILE A 286 25.69 0.73 -4.82
C ILE A 286 26.41 1.17 -3.56
N VAL A 287 26.48 0.27 -2.60
CA VAL A 287 27.23 0.47 -1.36
C VAL A 287 28.27 -0.64 -1.18
N GLY A 288 29.51 -0.25 -0.91
CA GLY A 288 30.57 -1.14 -0.46
C GLY A 288 30.47 -1.31 1.05
N LEU A 289 30.39 -2.55 1.49
CA LEU A 289 30.23 -2.93 2.89
C LEU A 289 31.29 -3.92 3.30
N SER A 290 31.82 -3.78 4.51
CA SER A 290 32.61 -4.84 5.15
C SER A 290 31.67 -5.86 5.76
N TRP A 291 31.51 -7.05 5.11
CA TRP A 291 30.58 -8.06 5.58
C TRP A 291 31.19 -8.85 6.76
N PRO A 292 30.55 -8.81 7.96
CA PRO A 292 31.21 -9.30 9.17
C PRO A 292 31.23 -10.83 9.25
N SER A 293 30.11 -11.47 9.09
CA SER A 293 29.97 -12.92 9.21
C SER A 293 28.60 -13.40 8.70
N GLY A 294 28.52 -14.70 8.43
CA GLY A 294 27.28 -15.33 7.98
C GLY A 294 27.09 -15.23 6.48
N ARG A 295 25.97 -15.79 6.04
CA ARG A 295 25.57 -15.85 4.63
C ARG A 295 24.84 -14.57 4.24
N ILE A 296 25.07 -14.05 3.04
CA ILE A 296 24.27 -12.99 2.40
C ILE A 296 24.02 -13.36 0.95
N VAL A 297 22.81 -13.14 0.46
CA VAL A 297 22.40 -13.48 -0.91
C VAL A 297 21.62 -12.34 -1.55
N PRO A 298 21.58 -12.25 -2.89
CA PRO A 298 20.57 -11.46 -3.57
C PRO A 298 19.16 -11.88 -3.11
N GLY A 299 18.29 -10.91 -2.88
CA GLY A 299 16.98 -11.12 -2.29
C GLY A 299 16.89 -10.83 -0.79
N ASP A 300 17.99 -10.95 -0.02
CA ASP A 300 18.01 -10.43 1.35
C ASP A 300 17.71 -8.92 1.37
N ILE A 301 17.20 -8.41 2.49
CA ILE A 301 16.82 -7.00 2.59
C ILE A 301 17.96 -6.21 3.21
N LEU A 302 18.50 -5.24 2.46
CA LEU A 302 19.39 -4.22 3.03
C LEU A 302 18.53 -3.09 3.60
N VAL A 303 18.82 -2.70 4.83
CA VAL A 303 18.18 -1.59 5.54
C VAL A 303 19.22 -0.52 5.82
N MET A 304 18.94 0.73 5.47
CA MET A 304 19.78 1.88 5.78
C MET A 304 19.03 2.80 6.76
N GLN A 305 19.64 3.05 7.89
CA GLN A 305 19.21 4.06 8.84
C GLN A 305 19.93 5.38 8.51
N PRO A 306 19.20 6.42 8.06
CA PRO A 306 19.81 7.73 7.83
C PRO A 306 20.35 8.34 9.11
N SER A 307 21.40 9.18 9.01
CA SER A 307 21.95 9.94 10.15
C SER A 307 21.03 11.06 10.64
N GLU A 308 20.08 11.51 9.81
CA GLU A 308 19.09 12.51 10.16
C GLU A 308 18.10 11.94 11.18
N LYS A 309 17.98 12.63 12.33
CA LYS A 309 17.05 12.24 13.39
C LYS A 309 15.59 12.31 12.90
N GLY A 310 14.85 11.22 13.08
CA GLY A 310 13.45 11.13 12.68
C GLY A 310 13.19 10.80 11.21
N ALA A 311 14.23 10.65 10.40
CA ALA A 311 14.06 10.18 9.02
C ALA A 311 13.65 8.71 8.98
N ASP A 312 12.78 8.36 8.05
CA ASP A 312 12.38 6.98 7.83
C ASP A 312 13.54 6.12 7.32
N LEU A 313 13.55 4.84 7.71
CA LEU A 313 14.49 3.86 7.18
C LEU A 313 14.30 3.73 5.67
N ARG A 314 15.41 3.49 4.97
CA ARG A 314 15.40 3.06 3.57
C ARG A 314 15.73 1.59 3.53
N TYR A 315 14.99 0.84 2.75
CA TYR A 315 15.17 -0.60 2.67
C TYR A 315 14.79 -1.11 1.28
N GLY A 316 15.29 -2.28 0.94
CA GLY A 316 14.94 -2.95 -0.30
C GLY A 316 15.73 -4.23 -0.47
N ALA A 317 15.23 -5.10 -1.36
CA ALA A 317 15.92 -6.33 -1.70
C ALA A 317 17.28 -6.04 -2.33
N ILE A 318 18.28 -6.80 -1.93
CA ILE A 318 19.61 -6.81 -2.56
C ILE A 318 19.44 -7.34 -3.99
N VAL A 319 19.76 -6.50 -4.97
CA VAL A 319 19.63 -6.84 -6.39
C VAL A 319 20.81 -7.70 -6.86
N SER A 320 22.02 -7.34 -6.44
CA SER A 320 23.23 -8.10 -6.75
C SER A 320 24.31 -7.84 -5.70
N ILE A 321 25.19 -8.82 -5.56
CA ILE A 321 26.40 -8.74 -4.71
C ILE A 321 27.61 -8.95 -5.59
N GLN A 322 28.68 -8.17 -5.36
CA GLN A 322 29.94 -8.27 -6.11
C GLN A 322 31.13 -8.34 -5.16
N ILE A 323 32.12 -9.17 -5.54
CA ILE A 323 33.46 -9.20 -4.97
C ILE A 323 34.43 -8.99 -6.14
N ASP A 324 35.31 -8.03 -6.06
CA ASP A 324 36.30 -7.71 -7.10
C ASP A 324 35.67 -7.56 -8.51
N ASN A 325 34.52 -6.87 -8.59
CA ASN A 325 33.70 -6.67 -9.79
C ASN A 325 33.07 -7.93 -10.39
N ALA A 326 33.14 -9.08 -9.71
CA ALA A 326 32.46 -10.32 -10.13
C ALA A 326 31.16 -10.52 -9.34
N ASN A 327 30.06 -10.79 -10.05
CA ASN A 327 28.77 -11.10 -9.39
C ASN A 327 28.86 -12.41 -8.60
N GLN A 328 28.25 -12.41 -7.43
CA GLN A 328 28.14 -13.55 -6.54
C GLN A 328 26.67 -13.88 -6.27
N ASP A 329 26.31 -15.15 -6.38
CA ASP A 329 24.98 -15.63 -6.01
C ASP A 329 24.83 -15.78 -4.49
N GLU A 330 25.96 -15.94 -3.80
CA GLU A 330 26.04 -16.14 -2.36
C GLU A 330 27.40 -15.71 -1.85
N VAL A 331 27.45 -15.09 -0.69
CA VAL A 331 28.71 -14.71 -0.02
C VAL A 331 28.64 -15.15 1.44
N PHE A 332 29.74 -15.79 1.90
CA PHE A 332 29.96 -16.08 3.31
C PHE A 332 31.00 -15.12 3.87
N GLY A 333 30.60 -14.34 4.89
CA GLY A 333 31.52 -13.43 5.59
C GLY A 333 32.60 -14.21 6.36
N GLN A 334 33.86 -13.78 6.17
CA GLN A 334 35.03 -14.31 6.88
C GLN A 334 35.76 -13.20 7.66
N GLY A 335 35.02 -12.20 8.15
CA GLY A 335 35.56 -11.05 8.86
C GLY A 335 36.32 -10.06 7.93
N GLY A 336 35.69 -8.90 7.66
CA GLY A 336 36.30 -7.83 6.88
C GLY A 336 36.28 -8.01 5.35
N LEU A 337 35.55 -8.99 4.82
CA LEU A 337 35.39 -9.14 3.37
C LEU A 337 34.60 -7.96 2.80
N MET A 338 35.22 -7.19 1.92
CA MET A 338 34.55 -6.09 1.21
C MET A 338 33.68 -6.62 0.09
N ILE A 339 32.39 -6.27 0.15
CA ILE A 339 31.41 -6.61 -0.88
C ILE A 339 30.73 -5.35 -1.42
N GLY A 340 30.48 -5.32 -2.72
CA GLY A 340 29.64 -4.30 -3.36
C GLY A 340 28.19 -4.79 -3.41
N VAL A 341 27.25 -4.05 -2.83
CA VAL A 341 25.83 -4.42 -2.79
C VAL A 341 25.01 -3.39 -3.55
N ARG A 342 24.24 -3.86 -4.54
CA ARG A 342 23.29 -3.03 -5.31
C ARG A 342 21.90 -3.15 -4.75
N VAL A 343 21.23 -1.98 -4.56
CA VAL A 343 19.88 -1.86 -3.98
C VAL A 343 19.00 -0.91 -4.78
N PRO A 344 17.64 -1.00 -4.66
CA PRO A 344 16.72 -0.15 -5.41
C PRO A 344 16.55 1.26 -4.82
N PHE A 345 17.16 1.57 -3.68
CA PHE A 345 17.04 2.87 -3.01
C PHE A 345 18.38 3.62 -3.00
N ARG A 346 18.29 4.94 -2.79
CA ARG A 346 19.49 5.80 -2.73
C ARG A 346 20.26 5.56 -1.44
N VAL A 347 21.52 5.15 -1.55
CA VAL A 347 22.46 4.92 -0.45
C VAL A 347 23.17 6.20 -0.02
N LYS A 348 23.66 6.24 1.23
CA LYS A 348 24.47 7.34 1.78
C LYS A 348 25.65 6.78 2.58
N ALA A 349 26.84 7.33 2.42
CA ALA A 349 28.03 6.89 3.14
C ALA A 349 27.94 7.07 4.67
N ASN A 350 27.19 8.07 5.13
CA ASN A 350 26.98 8.35 6.56
C ASN A 350 25.74 7.62 7.17
N GLY A 351 25.14 6.69 6.44
CA GLY A 351 24.06 5.82 6.94
C GLY A 351 24.61 4.65 7.74
N ARG A 352 23.79 4.12 8.67
CA ARG A 352 24.04 2.81 9.29
C ARG A 352 23.33 1.75 8.50
N TYR A 353 23.98 0.62 8.26
CA TYR A 353 23.44 -0.45 7.42
C TYR A 353 23.19 -1.71 8.23
N TYR A 354 22.12 -2.41 7.86
CA TYR A 354 21.70 -3.65 8.48
C TYR A 354 21.18 -4.59 7.39
N VAL A 355 21.21 -5.88 7.66
CA VAL A 355 20.66 -6.90 6.76
C VAL A 355 19.60 -7.72 7.49
N LEU A 356 18.48 -7.96 6.81
CA LEU A 356 17.47 -8.93 7.19
C LEU A 356 17.51 -10.09 6.19
N HIS A 357 17.82 -11.29 6.67
CA HIS A 357 17.71 -12.49 5.87
C HIS A 357 16.23 -12.88 5.68
N LEU A 358 15.82 -13.09 4.44
CA LEU A 358 14.57 -13.76 4.11
C LEU A 358 14.83 -15.27 4.09
N LYS A 359 14.12 -16.00 4.96
CA LYS A 359 14.24 -17.48 5.07
C LYS A 359 13.70 -18.16 3.84
#